data_3b2a3fc94d0029bc8b8b2c6055ddce3b
#
_entry.id   3b2a3fc94d0029bc8b8b2c6055ddce3b
#
_cell.length_a   1.000
_cell.length_b   1.000
_cell.length_c   1.000
_cell.angle_alpha   90.00
_cell.angle_beta   90.00
_cell.angle_gamma   90.00
#
_symmetry.space_group_name_H-M   'P 1'
#
loop_
_entity.id
_entity.type
_entity.pdbx_description
1 polymer ?
#
loop_
_entity_poly.entity_id
_entity_poly.type
_entity_poly.pdbx_seq_one_letter_code
_entity_poly.pdbx_strand_id
1 'polypeptide(L)'
;MTQEEAIERLSRYQSYRPSKWREEEEKRRRAKANGWLNYSRRIAIKIAMAMKQQNLSRQEVAERMGCSPQYISRLLKGEENLSLETIFKLENALNISILQYEFA
;
A
#
# COMPACT_ATOMS: atom_id res chain seq x y z
N MET A 1 35.20 -0.77 -21.94
CA MET A 1 34.83 -1.33 -20.62
C MET A 1 33.61 -2.21 -20.79
N THR A 2 33.69 -3.44 -20.36
CA THR A 2 32.55 -4.36 -20.39
C THR A 2 31.55 -4.03 -19.27
N GLN A 3 30.31 -4.48 -19.41
CA GLN A 3 29.30 -4.34 -18.34
C GLN A 3 29.75 -5.00 -17.04
N GLU A 4 30.41 -6.14 -17.13
CA GLU A 4 30.93 -6.87 -15.97
C GLU A 4 31.97 -6.07 -15.21
N GLU A 5 32.88 -5.41 -15.93
CA GLU A 5 33.91 -4.55 -15.32
C GLU A 5 33.29 -3.33 -14.63
N ALA A 6 32.27 -2.75 -15.24
CA ALA A 6 31.56 -1.63 -14.65
C ALA A 6 30.84 -2.03 -13.35
N ILE A 7 30.17 -3.17 -13.35
CA ILE A 7 29.50 -3.71 -12.18
C ILE A 7 30.50 -4.01 -11.06
N GLU A 8 31.64 -4.62 -11.40
CA GLU A 8 32.70 -4.94 -10.46
C GLU A 8 33.29 -3.68 -9.82
N ARG A 9 33.53 -2.64 -10.59
CA ARG A 9 34.00 -1.35 -10.07
C ARG A 9 32.99 -0.69 -9.15
N LEU A 10 31.72 -0.73 -9.52
CA LEU A 10 30.63 -0.21 -8.66
C LEU A 10 30.54 -0.98 -7.35
N SER A 11 30.68 -2.31 -7.40
CA SER A 11 30.69 -3.15 -6.20
C SER A 11 31.84 -2.82 -5.26
N ARG A 12 33.04 -2.61 -5.80
CA ARG A 12 34.22 -2.21 -5.01
C ARG A 12 34.02 -0.83 -4.39
N TYR A 13 33.47 0.11 -5.14
CA TYR A 13 33.19 1.45 -4.64
C TYR A 13 32.19 1.43 -3.52
N GLN A 14 31.15 0.61 -3.62
CA GLN A 14 30.14 0.44 -2.58
C GLN A 14 30.71 -0.15 -1.29
N SER A 15 31.70 -1.05 -1.39
CA SER A 15 32.30 -1.66 -0.22
C SER A 15 33.10 -0.69 0.66
N TYR A 16 33.48 0.46 0.12
CA TYR A 16 34.22 1.51 0.84
C TYR A 16 33.32 2.57 1.48
N ARG A 17 31.99 2.46 1.34
CA ARG A 17 31.07 3.42 1.95
C ARG A 17 31.08 3.28 3.48
N PRO A 18 31.06 4.41 4.23
CA PRO A 18 30.91 4.36 5.67
C PRO A 18 29.65 3.60 6.09
N SER A 19 29.70 2.89 7.21
CA SER A 19 28.58 2.11 7.75
C SER A 19 27.31 2.97 7.94
N LYS A 20 27.48 4.24 8.33
CA LYS A 20 26.39 5.20 8.50
C LYS A 20 25.61 5.41 7.19
N TRP A 21 26.30 5.48 6.05
CA TRP A 21 25.66 5.63 4.75
C TRP A 21 24.89 4.39 4.34
N ARG A 22 25.40 3.20 4.71
CA ARG A 22 24.71 1.92 4.48
C ARG A 22 23.41 1.85 5.27
N GLU A 23 23.42 2.28 6.52
CA GLU A 23 22.23 2.32 7.36
C GLU A 23 21.17 3.28 6.79
N GLU A 24 21.58 4.45 6.33
CA GLU A 24 20.68 5.42 5.70
C GLU A 24 20.10 4.88 4.39
N GLU A 25 20.91 4.21 3.57
CA GLU A 25 20.44 3.58 2.33
C GLU A 25 19.45 2.46 2.61
N GLU A 26 19.71 1.63 3.63
CA GLU A 26 18.78 0.59 4.04
C GLU A 26 17.44 1.15 4.50
N LYS A 27 17.47 2.21 5.30
CA LYS A 27 16.26 2.90 5.74
C LYS A 27 15.45 3.43 4.56
N ARG A 28 16.13 4.03 3.58
CA ARG A 28 15.49 4.52 2.35
C ARG A 28 14.87 3.38 1.54
N ARG A 29 15.58 2.26 1.41
CA ARG A 29 15.05 1.09 0.71
C ARG A 29 13.84 0.52 1.39
N ARG A 30 13.87 0.39 2.73
CA ARG A 30 12.74 -0.10 3.52
C ARG A 30 11.55 0.83 3.41
N ALA A 31 11.77 2.14 3.54
CA ALA A 31 10.72 3.14 3.39
C ALA A 31 10.11 3.08 1.99
N LYS A 32 10.93 2.91 0.95
CA LYS A 32 10.48 2.81 -0.44
C LYS A 32 9.75 1.49 -0.70
N ALA A 33 10.27 0.36 -0.18
CA ALA A 33 9.66 -0.96 -0.35
C ALA A 33 8.31 -1.05 0.35
N ASN A 34 8.14 -0.38 1.49
CA ASN A 34 6.93 -0.39 2.29
C ASN A 34 6.07 0.87 2.14
N GLY A 35 6.39 1.71 1.15
CA GLY A 35 5.67 2.96 0.90
C GLY A 35 4.18 2.76 0.61
N TRP A 36 3.81 1.61 0.03
CA TRP A 36 2.42 1.26 -0.25
C TRP A 36 1.58 1.11 1.03
N LEU A 37 2.21 0.85 2.19
CA LEU A 37 1.50 0.80 3.48
C LEU A 37 0.83 2.13 3.81
N ASN A 38 1.43 3.25 3.43
CA ASN A 38 0.83 4.57 3.62
C ASN A 38 -0.47 4.70 2.83
N TYR A 39 -0.49 4.17 1.61
CA TYR A 39 -1.71 4.15 0.79
C TYR A 39 -2.78 3.26 1.41
N SER A 40 -2.38 2.07 1.87
CA SER A 40 -3.30 1.13 2.52
C SER A 40 -3.94 1.73 3.77
N ARG A 41 -3.17 2.43 4.59
CA ARG A 41 -3.66 3.11 5.79
C ARG A 41 -4.63 4.25 5.45
N ARG A 42 -4.32 5.04 4.44
CA ARG A 42 -5.21 6.13 3.99
C ARG A 42 -6.52 5.58 3.46
N ILE A 43 -6.46 4.51 2.69
CA ILE A 43 -7.65 3.82 2.18
C ILE A 43 -8.48 3.28 3.34
N ALA A 44 -7.85 2.64 4.33
CA ALA A 44 -8.52 2.11 5.53
C ALA A 44 -9.27 3.21 6.29
N ILE A 45 -8.66 4.37 6.46
CA ILE A 45 -9.28 5.53 7.11
C ILE A 45 -10.50 5.99 6.31
N LYS A 46 -10.36 6.07 5.00
CA LYS A 46 -11.45 6.48 4.11
C LYS A 46 -12.62 5.52 4.16
N ILE A 47 -12.34 4.23 4.19
CA ILE A 47 -13.35 3.17 4.35
C ILE A 47 -14.07 3.32 5.70
N ALA A 48 -13.32 3.47 6.79
CA ALA A 48 -13.87 3.60 8.13
C ALA A 48 -14.77 4.83 8.24
N MET A 49 -14.35 5.95 7.68
CA MET A 49 -15.16 7.18 7.65
C MET A 49 -16.45 6.99 6.85
N ALA A 50 -16.37 6.37 5.68
CA ALA A 50 -17.53 6.12 4.84
C ALA A 50 -18.53 5.19 5.54
N MET A 51 -18.04 4.13 6.17
CA MET A 51 -18.87 3.21 6.94
C MET A 51 -19.61 3.93 8.09
N LYS A 52 -18.89 4.79 8.80
CA LYS A 52 -19.47 5.58 9.89
C LYS A 52 -20.54 6.55 9.38
N GLN A 53 -20.24 7.27 8.31
CA GLN A 53 -21.19 8.23 7.72
C GLN A 53 -22.46 7.56 7.20
N GLN A 54 -22.32 6.37 6.63
CA GLN A 54 -23.44 5.62 6.06
C GLN A 54 -24.06 4.63 7.05
N ASN A 55 -23.53 4.56 8.26
CA ASN A 55 -23.97 3.64 9.29
C ASN A 55 -23.98 2.18 8.82
N LEU A 56 -22.90 1.78 8.18
CA LEU A 56 -22.73 0.42 7.66
C LEU A 56 -21.86 -0.43 8.58
N SER A 57 -22.30 -1.66 8.80
CA SER A 57 -21.52 -2.67 9.52
C SER A 57 -20.52 -3.34 8.60
N ARG A 58 -19.53 -4.01 9.19
CA ARG A 58 -18.57 -4.83 8.44
C ARG A 58 -19.26 -5.91 7.62
N GLN A 59 -20.29 -6.52 8.20
CA GLN A 59 -21.08 -7.56 7.54
C GLN A 59 -21.80 -7.00 6.30
N GLU A 60 -22.39 -5.82 6.41
CA GLU A 60 -23.06 -5.18 5.28
C GLU A 60 -22.10 -4.85 4.13
N VAL A 61 -20.93 -4.32 4.46
CA VAL A 61 -19.89 -4.03 3.46
C VAL A 61 -19.39 -5.31 2.81
N ALA A 62 -19.17 -6.34 3.61
CA ALA A 62 -18.74 -7.65 3.13
C ALA A 62 -19.76 -8.26 2.17
N GLU A 63 -21.03 -8.19 2.47
CA GLU A 63 -22.11 -8.65 1.60
C GLU A 63 -22.11 -7.92 0.27
N ARG A 64 -21.96 -6.59 0.28
CA ARG A 64 -21.91 -5.79 -0.93
C ARG A 64 -20.70 -6.13 -1.80
N MET A 65 -19.59 -6.50 -1.18
CA MET A 65 -18.35 -6.83 -1.89
C MET A 65 -18.24 -8.31 -2.26
N GLY A 66 -19.10 -9.17 -1.70
CA GLY A 66 -19.00 -10.60 -1.90
C GLY A 66 -17.80 -11.23 -1.20
N CYS A 67 -17.44 -10.73 -0.03
CA CYS A 67 -16.32 -11.23 0.76
C CYS A 67 -16.74 -11.48 2.21
N SER A 68 -15.80 -11.92 3.06
CA SER A 68 -16.09 -12.19 4.48
C SER A 68 -15.94 -10.92 5.32
N PRO A 69 -16.67 -10.81 6.46
CA PRO A 69 -16.47 -9.72 7.41
C PRO A 69 -15.06 -9.67 7.99
N GLN A 70 -14.39 -10.82 8.10
CA GLN A 70 -13.00 -10.92 8.55
C GLN A 70 -12.06 -10.21 7.58
N TYR A 71 -12.34 -10.29 6.28
CA TYR A 71 -11.56 -9.58 5.27
C TYR A 71 -11.71 -8.07 5.42
N ILE A 72 -12.93 -7.59 5.66
CA ILE A 72 -13.16 -6.16 5.93
C ILE A 72 -12.40 -5.72 7.18
N SER A 73 -12.37 -6.54 8.23
CA SER A 73 -11.57 -6.24 9.42
C SER A 73 -10.08 -6.11 9.11
N ARG A 74 -9.55 -6.95 8.23
CA ARG A 74 -8.14 -6.84 7.78
C ARG A 74 -7.90 -5.58 6.98
N LEU A 75 -8.80 -5.21 6.09
CA LEU A 75 -8.70 -3.97 5.32
C LEU A 75 -8.63 -2.75 6.24
N LEU A 76 -9.44 -2.74 7.30
CA LEU A 76 -9.51 -1.65 8.26
C LEU A 76 -8.25 -1.50 9.11
N LYS A 77 -7.42 -2.53 9.20
CA LYS A 77 -6.11 -2.43 9.86
C LYS A 77 -5.10 -1.60 9.05
N GLY A 78 -5.34 -1.43 7.74
CA GLY A 78 -4.48 -0.62 6.89
C GLY A 78 -3.13 -1.24 6.54
N GLU A 79 -3.05 -2.57 6.55
CA GLU A 79 -1.83 -3.33 6.25
C GLU A 79 -1.97 -4.25 5.04
N GLU A 80 -3.13 -4.27 4.38
CA GLU A 80 -3.38 -5.12 3.23
C GLU A 80 -2.82 -4.51 1.94
N ASN A 81 -2.22 -5.37 1.12
CA ASN A 81 -1.84 -5.01 -0.24
C ASN A 81 -3.07 -5.15 -1.13
N LEU A 82 -3.73 -4.04 -1.38
CA LEU A 82 -5.00 -4.01 -2.10
C LEU A 82 -4.80 -4.11 -3.61
N SER A 83 -5.52 -5.02 -4.26
CA SER A 83 -5.58 -5.06 -5.70
C SER A 83 -6.49 -3.93 -6.22
N LEU A 84 -6.31 -3.56 -7.48
CA LEU A 84 -7.18 -2.58 -8.13
C LEU A 84 -8.63 -3.06 -8.16
N GLU A 85 -8.84 -4.37 -8.33
CA GLU A 85 -10.17 -4.96 -8.27
C GLU A 85 -10.83 -4.75 -6.91
N THR A 86 -10.09 -4.96 -5.83
CA THR A 86 -10.59 -4.74 -4.46
C THR A 86 -10.93 -3.27 -4.23
N ILE A 87 -10.08 -2.35 -4.68
CA ILE A 87 -10.32 -0.90 -4.57
C ILE A 87 -11.59 -0.52 -5.34
N PHE A 88 -11.76 -1.04 -6.54
CA PHE A 88 -12.95 -0.81 -7.36
C PHE A 88 -14.22 -1.30 -6.65
N LYS A 89 -14.18 -2.49 -6.07
CA LYS A 89 -15.29 -3.05 -5.30
C LYS A 89 -15.63 -2.20 -4.09
N LEU A 90 -14.61 -1.68 -3.39
CA LEU A 90 -14.79 -0.78 -2.25
C LEU A 90 -15.47 0.52 -2.67
N GLU A 91 -15.04 1.12 -3.77
CA GLU A 91 -15.63 2.34 -4.30
C GLU A 91 -17.12 2.15 -4.59
N ASN A 92 -17.48 1.04 -5.21
CA ASN A 92 -18.87 0.73 -5.52
C ASN A 92 -19.70 0.38 -4.28
N ALA A 93 -19.14 -0.42 -3.37
CA ALA A 93 -19.84 -0.84 -2.16
C ALA A 93 -20.17 0.32 -1.23
N LEU A 94 -19.26 1.29 -1.13
CA LEU A 94 -19.38 2.43 -0.23
C LEU A 94 -19.78 3.72 -0.93
N ASN A 95 -19.88 3.70 -2.25
CA ASN A 95 -20.16 4.87 -3.07
C ASN A 95 -19.20 6.03 -2.77
N ILE A 96 -17.92 5.73 -2.74
CA ILE A 96 -16.83 6.70 -2.51
C ILE A 96 -15.85 6.67 -3.66
N SER A 97 -15.05 7.73 -3.77
CA SER A 97 -13.97 7.82 -4.74
C SER A 97 -12.63 7.59 -4.03
N ILE A 98 -11.89 6.61 -4.48
CA ILE A 98 -10.53 6.33 -4.00
C ILE A 98 -9.53 6.70 -5.09
N LEU A 99 -9.72 6.14 -6.29
CA LEU A 99 -8.85 6.40 -7.45
C LEU A 99 -9.53 7.11 -8.60
N GLN A 100 -10.87 7.22 -8.59
CA GLN A 100 -11.63 7.70 -9.74
C GLN A 100 -11.20 9.08 -10.22
N TYR A 101 -10.93 10.00 -9.29
CA TYR A 101 -10.57 11.37 -9.68
C TYR A 101 -9.20 11.43 -10.36
N GLU A 102 -8.32 10.43 -10.14
CA GLU A 102 -7.03 10.36 -10.79
C GLU A 102 -7.14 10.03 -12.28
N PHE A 103 -8.25 9.38 -12.68
CA PHE A 103 -8.46 8.88 -14.03
C PHE A 103 -9.66 9.53 -14.74
N ALA A 104 -10.30 10.48 -14.08
CA ALA A 104 -11.51 11.13 -14.61
C ALA A 104 -11.21 12.08 -15.78
#